data_73826dff306a192d6ad139de77ac9e1f
#
_entry.id   73826dff306a192d6ad139de77ac9e1f
#
_cell.length_a   1.000
_cell.length_b   1.000
_cell.length_c   1.000
_cell.angle_alpha   90.00
_cell.angle_beta   90.00
_cell.angle_gamma   90.00
#
_symmetry.space_group_name_H-M   'P 1'
#
loop_
_entity.id
_entity.type
_entity.pdbx_description
1 polymer ?
#
loop_
_entity_poly.entity_id
_entity_poly.type
_entity_poly.pdbx_seq_one_letter_code
_entity_poly.pdbx_strand_id
1 'polypeptide(L)'
;MSDIAITGLPIATAAALTDVFPIVQSDNVTRQITNALIFNAPTITSPTLVNPALGTPASGNLSNCTGSPVLTTPALGTPASGNLSNCTGSPVLTTPNIGAATGTSLSTTGNQVISGAGKQGYTTGSGGTVTQATSKSTGVTLNKPTGQITLNNAALAGDTTVSFTLTNTVIEANDILVMNHISVGTAGSYLLNAQSAAGSASINVRNITTGSLSEAIVIAFAVIKAVIA
;
A
#
# COMPACT_ATOMS: atom_id res chain seq x y z
N MET A 1 55.99 28.37 53.34
CA MET A 1 55.60 27.19 52.59
C MET A 1 56.08 27.44 51.17
N SER A 2 56.88 26.55 50.61
CA SER A 2 57.25 26.70 49.20
C SER A 2 56.09 26.26 48.34
N ASP A 3 55.66 27.09 47.40
CA ASP A 3 54.61 26.73 46.44
C ASP A 3 55.10 25.60 45.53
N ILE A 4 54.45 24.47 45.60
CA ILE A 4 54.71 23.35 44.67
C ILE A 4 53.97 23.65 43.42
N ALA A 5 54.66 23.77 42.28
CA ALA A 5 54.07 23.95 41.01
C ALA A 5 53.21 22.72 40.69
N ILE A 6 52.04 22.87 40.06
CA ILE A 6 51.12 21.79 39.69
C ILE A 6 51.81 20.70 38.89
N THR A 7 52.80 21.04 38.07
CA THR A 7 53.62 20.12 37.28
C THR A 7 54.51 19.19 38.10
N GLY A 8 54.75 19.49 39.39
CA GLY A 8 55.54 18.69 40.29
C GLY A 8 54.75 17.72 41.19
N LEU A 9 53.45 17.65 41.03
CA LEU A 9 52.61 16.74 41.79
C LEU A 9 52.67 15.30 41.19
N PRO A 10 52.65 14.29 42.07
CA PRO A 10 52.52 12.90 41.61
C PRO A 10 51.26 12.71 40.78
N ILE A 11 51.36 11.90 39.71
CA ILE A 11 50.19 11.52 38.89
C ILE A 11 49.29 10.58 39.70
N ALA A 12 48.02 10.93 39.83
CA ALA A 12 47.06 10.06 40.48
C ALA A 12 46.81 8.80 39.62
N THR A 13 46.85 7.61 40.24
CA THR A 13 46.62 6.33 39.56
C THR A 13 45.15 5.98 39.44
N ALA A 14 44.29 6.59 40.25
CA ALA A 14 42.83 6.50 40.18
C ALA A 14 42.22 7.79 40.76
N ALA A 15 41.05 8.16 40.26
CA ALA A 15 40.28 9.30 40.80
C ALA A 15 39.10 8.77 41.61
N ALA A 16 38.96 9.23 42.86
CA ALA A 16 37.78 8.94 43.69
C ALA A 16 36.81 10.14 43.64
N LEU A 17 35.53 9.87 43.93
CA LEU A 17 34.52 10.95 43.97
C LEU A 17 34.80 12.05 44.99
N THR A 18 35.61 11.73 46.04
CA THR A 18 36.05 12.62 47.08
C THR A 18 37.29 13.43 46.73
N ASP A 19 37.97 13.09 45.62
CA ASP A 19 39.14 13.82 45.19
C ASP A 19 38.76 15.27 44.81
N VAL A 20 39.66 16.19 45.04
CA VAL A 20 39.43 17.60 44.85
C VAL A 20 40.42 18.23 43.86
N PHE A 21 39.92 19.12 43.03
CA PHE A 21 40.72 19.93 42.13
C PHE A 21 40.75 21.37 42.63
N PRO A 22 41.93 22.04 42.72
CA PRO A 22 41.95 23.44 42.98
C PRO A 22 41.48 24.23 41.76
N ILE A 23 40.55 25.15 41.95
CA ILE A 23 40.08 26.07 40.93
C ILE A 23 40.24 27.50 41.44
N VAL A 24 40.58 28.44 40.56
CA VAL A 24 40.57 29.88 40.87
C VAL A 24 39.31 30.46 40.28
N GLN A 25 38.41 30.98 41.11
CA GLN A 25 37.19 31.61 40.65
C GLN A 25 37.45 33.07 40.22
N SER A 26 36.46 33.69 39.61
CA SER A 26 36.53 35.08 39.10
C SER A 26 36.84 36.14 40.20
N ASP A 27 36.68 35.76 41.44
CA ASP A 27 37.05 36.62 42.63
C ASP A 27 38.53 36.45 43.07
N ASN A 28 39.35 35.73 42.27
CA ASN A 28 40.74 35.38 42.56
C ASN A 28 40.93 34.50 43.81
N VAL A 29 39.90 33.91 44.34
CA VAL A 29 39.99 33.00 45.49
C VAL A 29 40.12 31.57 44.98
N THR A 30 41.19 30.87 45.45
CA THR A 30 41.35 29.44 45.15
C THR A 30 40.40 28.60 46.00
N ARG A 31 39.55 27.81 45.38
CA ARG A 31 38.62 26.91 46.04
C ARG A 31 38.87 25.49 45.58
N GLN A 32 38.29 24.54 46.30
CA GLN A 32 38.31 23.13 45.94
C GLN A 32 36.99 22.78 45.25
N ILE A 33 37.08 22.07 44.14
CA ILE A 33 35.93 21.41 43.51
C ILE A 33 36.11 19.90 43.61
N THR A 34 35.14 19.21 44.11
CA THR A 34 35.20 17.75 44.22
C THR A 34 34.93 17.08 42.88
N ASN A 35 35.52 15.92 42.69
CA ASN A 35 35.25 15.05 41.54
C ASN A 35 33.74 14.75 41.41
N ALA A 36 33.05 14.58 42.52
CA ALA A 36 31.60 14.42 42.58
C ALA A 36 30.85 15.61 41.95
N LEU A 37 31.31 16.83 42.15
CA LEU A 37 30.67 18.01 41.59
C LEU A 37 30.89 18.14 40.06
N ILE A 38 32.01 17.59 39.57
CA ILE A 38 32.30 17.59 38.11
C ILE A 38 31.59 16.46 37.39
N PHE A 39 31.51 15.26 37.97
CA PHE A 39 31.09 14.04 37.25
C PHE A 39 29.78 13.43 37.76
N ASN A 40 29.31 13.77 38.97
CA ASN A 40 28.06 13.26 39.50
C ASN A 40 26.90 14.23 39.20
N ALA A 41 26.24 14.07 38.07
CA ALA A 41 25.16 14.90 37.56
C ALA A 41 25.56 16.35 37.13
N PRO A 42 26.61 16.53 36.32
CA PRO A 42 26.93 17.85 35.78
C PRO A 42 25.84 18.30 34.81
N THR A 43 25.39 19.55 34.91
CA THR A 43 24.62 20.18 33.87
C THR A 43 25.60 20.81 32.88
N ILE A 44 25.76 20.22 31.71
CA ILE A 44 26.62 20.73 30.64
C ILE A 44 25.77 21.42 29.61
N THR A 45 25.86 22.71 29.44
CA THR A 45 25.11 23.48 28.44
C THR A 45 25.85 23.44 27.11
N SER A 46 25.21 22.95 26.06
CA SER A 46 25.75 22.89 24.69
C SER A 46 27.09 22.15 24.54
N PRO A 47 27.25 20.91 25.05
CA PRO A 47 28.49 20.17 24.89
C PRO A 47 28.75 19.82 23.45
N THR A 48 29.96 20.01 22.95
CA THR A 48 30.41 19.39 21.69
C THR A 48 31.06 18.05 22.01
N LEU A 49 30.39 16.94 21.66
CA LEU A 49 30.89 15.60 21.91
C LEU A 49 31.42 15.01 20.60
N VAL A 50 32.68 14.64 20.57
CA VAL A 50 33.31 13.97 19.42
C VAL A 50 33.34 12.48 19.70
N ASN A 51 32.62 11.68 18.86
CA ASN A 51 32.47 10.22 18.99
C ASN A 51 32.03 9.75 20.40
N PRO A 52 30.91 10.27 20.94
CA PRO A 52 30.50 9.95 22.30
C PRO A 52 30.00 8.50 22.38
N ALA A 53 30.54 7.75 23.35
CA ALA A 53 29.95 6.46 23.78
C ALA A 53 28.94 6.76 24.89
N LEU A 54 27.67 6.95 24.55
CA LEU A 54 26.64 7.42 25.48
C LEU A 54 26.05 6.30 26.37
N GLY A 55 26.48 5.06 26.20
CA GLY A 55 25.89 3.92 26.93
C GLY A 55 24.39 3.76 26.62
N THR A 56 23.59 3.50 27.67
CA THR A 56 22.12 3.38 27.56
C THR A 56 21.47 4.63 28.15
N PRO A 57 21.17 5.66 27.37
CA PRO A 57 20.48 6.83 27.90
C PRO A 57 19.06 6.48 28.32
N ALA A 58 18.65 6.93 29.50
CA ALA A 58 17.29 6.70 30.01
C ALA A 58 16.23 7.43 29.19
N SER A 59 16.60 8.54 28.54
CA SER A 59 15.75 9.32 27.65
C SER A 59 16.61 10.12 26.67
N GLY A 60 16.08 10.40 25.49
CA GLY A 60 16.73 11.26 24.50
C GLY A 60 15.75 11.79 23.49
N ASN A 61 15.93 13.04 23.07
CA ASN A 61 15.19 13.65 21.96
C ASN A 61 16.08 13.63 20.71
N LEU A 62 15.66 12.88 19.69
CA LEU A 62 16.36 12.75 18.42
C LEU A 62 15.88 13.75 17.35
N SER A 63 15.02 14.70 17.70
CA SER A 63 14.41 15.65 16.74
C SER A 63 15.42 16.47 15.94
N ASN A 64 16.61 16.69 16.52
CA ASN A 64 17.70 17.46 15.90
C ASN A 64 18.89 16.61 15.44
N CYS A 65 18.74 15.29 15.40
CA CYS A 65 19.78 14.42 14.87
C CYS A 65 19.83 14.55 13.34
N THR A 66 20.93 15.08 12.83
CA THR A 66 21.24 15.08 11.40
C THR A 66 22.00 13.81 11.05
N GLY A 67 21.62 13.15 9.96
CA GLY A 67 22.14 11.86 9.56
C GLY A 67 21.08 10.76 9.60
N SER A 68 21.50 9.53 9.56
CA SER A 68 20.62 8.36 9.62
C SER A 68 20.87 7.59 10.91
N PRO A 69 20.23 7.95 12.04
CA PRO A 69 20.40 7.20 13.27
C PRO A 69 19.90 5.77 13.09
N VAL A 70 20.74 4.78 13.38
CA VAL A 70 20.37 3.37 13.36
C VAL A 70 19.80 3.01 14.72
N LEU A 71 18.51 2.70 14.76
CA LEU A 71 17.80 2.23 15.94
C LEU A 71 17.62 0.70 15.82
N THR A 72 18.30 -0.06 16.63
CA THR A 72 18.34 -1.53 16.50
C THR A 72 17.01 -2.20 16.88
N THR A 73 16.29 -1.67 17.86
CA THR A 73 14.96 -2.14 18.29
C THR A 73 14.11 -0.97 18.77
N PRO A 74 13.67 -0.08 17.85
CA PRO A 74 12.91 1.08 18.27
C PRO A 74 11.50 0.71 18.73
N ALA A 75 11.14 1.05 19.97
CA ALA A 75 9.74 1.11 20.39
C ALA A 75 9.18 2.49 20.02
N LEU A 76 8.56 2.61 18.86
CA LEU A 76 8.17 3.91 18.28
C LEU A 76 6.87 4.49 18.88
N GLY A 77 6.23 3.80 19.83
CA GLY A 77 4.95 4.27 20.39
C GLY A 77 3.89 4.49 19.31
N THR A 78 3.19 5.61 19.38
CA THR A 78 2.21 6.06 18.35
C THR A 78 2.82 7.18 17.51
N PRO A 79 3.51 6.91 16.41
CA PRO A 79 4.02 7.97 15.55
C PRO A 79 2.86 8.73 14.91
N ALA A 80 2.88 10.07 15.00
CA ALA A 80 1.90 10.93 14.36
C ALA A 80 1.98 10.85 12.82
N SER A 81 3.16 10.52 12.29
CA SER A 81 3.41 10.27 10.87
C SER A 81 4.65 9.41 10.70
N GLY A 82 4.70 8.60 9.66
CA GLY A 82 5.87 7.79 9.33
C GLY A 82 5.84 7.30 7.88
N ASN A 83 7.00 7.33 7.22
CA ASN A 83 7.18 6.70 5.92
C ASN A 83 7.83 5.33 6.13
N LEU A 84 7.10 4.27 5.80
CA LEU A 84 7.55 2.87 5.91
C LEU A 84 8.19 2.35 4.61
N SER A 85 8.46 3.21 3.64
CA SER A 85 9.01 2.80 2.33
C SER A 85 10.36 2.06 2.41
N ASN A 86 11.14 2.34 3.48
CA ASN A 86 12.44 1.73 3.70
C ASN A 86 12.44 0.68 4.84
N CYS A 87 11.27 0.27 5.30
CA CYS A 87 11.18 -0.83 6.27
C CYS A 87 11.44 -2.15 5.56
N THR A 88 12.57 -2.79 5.87
CA THR A 88 12.87 -4.15 5.46
C THR A 88 12.27 -5.12 6.49
N GLY A 89 11.55 -6.12 6.01
CA GLY A 89 10.80 -7.07 6.85
C GLY A 89 9.31 -7.01 6.58
N SER A 90 8.53 -7.68 7.39
CA SER A 90 7.07 -7.68 7.32
C SER A 90 6.50 -6.88 8.49
N PRO A 91 6.28 -5.56 8.33
CA PRO A 91 5.67 -4.78 9.41
C PRO A 91 4.26 -5.32 9.70
N VAL A 92 4.03 -5.73 10.94
CA VAL A 92 2.70 -6.16 11.41
C VAL A 92 1.93 -4.93 11.85
N LEU A 93 0.90 -4.58 11.09
CA LEU A 93 -0.04 -3.51 11.43
C LEU A 93 -1.33 -4.16 11.98
N THR A 94 -1.57 -4.04 13.27
CA THR A 94 -2.67 -4.74 13.93
C THR A 94 -4.06 -4.21 13.53
N THR A 95 -4.18 -2.91 13.31
CA THR A 95 -5.41 -2.25 12.83
C THR A 95 -5.06 -1.13 11.85
N PRO A 96 -4.58 -1.47 10.65
CA PRO A 96 -4.19 -0.43 9.69
C PRO A 96 -5.43 0.31 9.18
N ASN A 97 -5.48 1.61 9.37
CA ASN A 97 -6.37 2.47 8.61
C ASN A 97 -5.64 2.85 7.31
N ILE A 98 -5.86 2.06 6.27
CA ILE A 98 -5.27 2.30 4.95
C ILE A 98 -6.27 3.20 4.20
N GLY A 99 -6.01 4.50 4.13
CA GLY A 99 -6.78 5.42 3.30
C GLY A 99 -6.86 4.97 1.83
N ALA A 100 -6.70 5.86 0.88
CA ALA A 100 -6.59 5.47 -0.53
C ALA A 100 -5.27 4.71 -0.75
N ALA A 101 -5.32 3.38 -0.76
CA ALA A 101 -4.16 2.57 -1.10
C ALA A 101 -3.92 2.59 -2.61
N THR A 102 -2.79 3.17 -3.04
CA THR A 102 -2.33 3.11 -4.43
C THR A 102 -1.22 2.08 -4.52
N GLY A 103 -1.48 0.98 -5.17
CA GLY A 103 -0.51 -0.12 -5.32
C GLY A 103 -0.83 -0.99 -6.52
N THR A 104 0.07 -1.88 -6.89
CA THR A 104 -0.13 -2.83 -7.99
C THR A 104 -1.02 -3.99 -7.59
N SER A 105 -1.07 -4.34 -6.30
CA SER A 105 -1.94 -5.39 -5.77
C SER A 105 -2.19 -5.22 -4.28
N LEU A 106 -3.35 -5.69 -3.83
CA LEU A 106 -3.68 -5.91 -2.43
C LEU A 106 -4.00 -7.41 -2.27
N SER A 107 -3.15 -8.13 -1.54
CA SER A 107 -3.36 -9.54 -1.23
C SER A 107 -3.88 -9.69 0.20
N THR A 108 -5.00 -10.40 0.36
CA THR A 108 -5.59 -10.69 1.67
C THR A 108 -5.76 -12.19 1.82
N THR A 109 -5.43 -12.73 3.01
CA THR A 109 -5.65 -14.15 3.35
C THR A 109 -7.02 -14.41 3.99
N GLY A 110 -7.75 -13.34 4.29
CA GLY A 110 -9.10 -13.38 4.85
C GLY A 110 -10.14 -12.75 3.95
N ASN A 111 -11.36 -12.63 4.45
CA ASN A 111 -12.46 -12.03 3.71
C ASN A 111 -12.23 -10.54 3.46
N GLN A 112 -12.55 -10.08 2.26
CA GLN A 112 -12.75 -8.66 1.97
C GLN A 112 -14.21 -8.31 2.22
N VAL A 113 -14.46 -7.43 3.16
CA VAL A 113 -15.82 -6.97 3.50
C VAL A 113 -15.94 -5.49 3.14
N ILE A 114 -16.91 -5.19 2.28
CA ILE A 114 -17.31 -3.82 1.95
C ILE A 114 -18.48 -3.45 2.85
N SER A 115 -18.30 -2.46 3.72
CA SER A 115 -19.33 -2.01 4.66
C SER A 115 -19.87 -0.62 4.30
N GLY A 116 -21.05 -0.29 4.83
CA GLY A 116 -21.71 0.99 4.58
C GLY A 116 -22.13 1.15 3.11
N ALA A 117 -21.83 2.31 2.53
CA ALA A 117 -22.13 2.64 1.13
C ALA A 117 -20.98 2.32 0.17
N GLY A 118 -19.98 1.54 0.62
CA GLY A 118 -18.83 1.14 -0.20
C GLY A 118 -19.25 0.32 -1.42
N LYS A 119 -18.42 0.38 -2.48
CA LYS A 119 -18.66 -0.34 -3.75
C LYS A 119 -17.39 -1.09 -4.14
N GLN A 120 -17.59 -2.26 -4.77
CA GLN A 120 -16.52 -3.01 -5.41
C GLN A 120 -16.74 -2.97 -6.92
N GLY A 121 -15.70 -2.72 -7.69
CA GLY A 121 -15.80 -2.70 -9.14
C GLY A 121 -14.61 -2.06 -9.83
N TYR A 122 -14.73 -1.95 -11.13
CA TYR A 122 -13.75 -1.28 -11.97
C TYR A 122 -14.02 0.22 -12.02
N THR A 123 -12.95 1.03 -12.06
CA THR A 123 -13.02 2.49 -12.14
C THR A 123 -12.82 2.98 -13.57
N THR A 124 -12.92 4.29 -13.76
CA THR A 124 -12.72 4.98 -15.05
C THR A 124 -11.41 4.55 -15.73
N GLY A 125 -11.48 4.27 -17.03
CA GLY A 125 -10.35 3.81 -17.84
C GLY A 125 -10.20 2.29 -17.94
N SER A 126 -10.85 1.51 -17.05
CA SER A 126 -10.84 0.05 -17.11
C SER A 126 -11.80 -0.53 -18.14
N GLY A 127 -12.77 0.25 -18.60
CA GLY A 127 -13.78 -0.18 -19.54
C GLY A 127 -13.57 0.31 -20.96
N GLY A 128 -14.42 -0.18 -21.88
CA GLY A 128 -14.49 0.25 -23.26
C GLY A 128 -15.81 -0.18 -23.91
N THR A 129 -15.99 0.21 -25.16
CA THR A 129 -17.18 -0.14 -25.97
C THR A 129 -16.76 -0.67 -27.33
N VAL A 130 -17.56 -1.62 -27.86
CA VAL A 130 -17.39 -2.16 -29.21
C VAL A 130 -18.76 -2.50 -29.81
N THR A 131 -18.87 -2.41 -31.13
CA THR A 131 -20.11 -2.70 -31.87
C THR A 131 -19.84 -3.81 -32.89
N GLN A 132 -20.75 -4.78 -33.01
CA GLN A 132 -20.72 -5.80 -34.06
C GLN A 132 -21.03 -5.17 -35.42
N ALA A 133 -20.22 -5.49 -36.42
CA ALA A 133 -20.34 -4.90 -37.75
C ALA A 133 -21.45 -5.49 -38.59
N THR A 134 -21.53 -6.83 -38.74
CA THR A 134 -22.26 -7.46 -39.83
C THR A 134 -23.47 -8.30 -39.36
N SER A 135 -23.33 -9.01 -38.25
CA SER A 135 -24.35 -9.90 -37.73
C SER A 135 -24.19 -10.12 -36.24
N LYS A 136 -25.17 -10.74 -35.59
CA LYS A 136 -25.08 -11.13 -34.18
C LYS A 136 -24.02 -12.24 -33.92
N SER A 137 -23.53 -12.92 -34.96
CA SER A 137 -22.42 -13.88 -34.87
C SER A 137 -21.05 -13.27 -35.16
N THR A 138 -20.99 -11.98 -35.52
CA THR A 138 -19.71 -11.30 -35.79
C THR A 138 -18.89 -11.14 -34.52
N GLY A 139 -17.67 -11.70 -34.51
CA GLY A 139 -16.72 -11.52 -33.40
C GLY A 139 -16.32 -10.05 -33.20
N VAL A 140 -15.94 -9.73 -31.99
CA VAL A 140 -15.48 -8.38 -31.62
C VAL A 140 -14.18 -8.46 -30.82
N THR A 141 -13.40 -7.37 -30.82
CA THR A 141 -12.18 -7.27 -30.02
C THR A 141 -12.31 -6.09 -29.04
N LEU A 142 -12.13 -6.38 -27.75
CA LEU A 142 -12.10 -5.38 -26.69
C LEU A 142 -11.18 -5.83 -25.55
N ASN A 143 -9.92 -5.40 -25.56
CA ASN A 143 -8.90 -5.78 -24.59
C ASN A 143 -9.02 -4.97 -23.29
N LYS A 144 -10.09 -5.22 -22.54
CA LYS A 144 -10.43 -4.52 -21.28
C LYS A 144 -11.06 -5.49 -20.28
N PRO A 145 -10.84 -5.31 -18.95
CA PRO A 145 -11.45 -6.16 -17.94
C PRO A 145 -12.98 -5.99 -17.81
N THR A 146 -13.53 -4.89 -18.34
CA THR A 146 -14.97 -4.64 -18.40
C THR A 146 -15.32 -3.88 -19.67
N GLY A 147 -16.56 -3.94 -20.10
CA GLY A 147 -16.96 -3.18 -21.28
C GLY A 147 -18.40 -3.41 -21.70
N GLN A 148 -18.75 -2.76 -22.80
CA GLN A 148 -20.06 -2.88 -23.43
C GLN A 148 -19.90 -3.31 -24.88
N ILE A 149 -20.76 -4.22 -25.29
CA ILE A 149 -20.84 -4.74 -26.67
C ILE A 149 -22.23 -4.40 -27.20
N THR A 150 -22.30 -3.56 -28.21
CA THR A 150 -23.53 -3.34 -28.99
C THR A 150 -23.66 -4.44 -30.04
N LEU A 151 -24.66 -5.28 -29.93
CA LEU A 151 -24.90 -6.33 -30.92
C LEU A 151 -25.44 -5.73 -32.22
N ASN A 152 -25.19 -6.44 -33.33
CA ASN A 152 -25.81 -6.10 -34.61
C ASN A 152 -27.35 -6.29 -34.55
N ASN A 153 -28.09 -5.50 -35.29
CA ASN A 153 -29.55 -5.55 -35.35
C ASN A 153 -30.12 -6.69 -36.27
N ALA A 154 -29.25 -7.56 -36.82
CA ALA A 154 -29.71 -8.71 -37.61
C ALA A 154 -30.71 -9.54 -36.81
N ALA A 155 -31.68 -10.10 -37.51
CA ALA A 155 -32.75 -10.92 -36.91
C ALA A 155 -32.18 -12.15 -36.20
N LEU A 156 -32.66 -12.41 -35.00
CA LEU A 156 -32.46 -13.67 -34.25
C LEU A 156 -33.82 -14.34 -34.08
N ALA A 157 -34.01 -15.48 -34.73
CA ALA A 157 -35.29 -16.21 -34.69
C ALA A 157 -35.66 -16.56 -33.24
N GLY A 158 -36.94 -16.72 -33.01
CA GLY A 158 -37.44 -17.15 -31.70
C GLY A 158 -36.87 -18.52 -31.32
N ASP A 159 -36.64 -18.68 -30.04
CA ASP A 159 -36.11 -19.91 -29.42
C ASP A 159 -34.75 -20.39 -29.96
N THR A 160 -33.99 -19.50 -30.57
CA THR A 160 -32.66 -19.79 -31.12
C THR A 160 -31.51 -19.09 -30.39
N THR A 161 -30.34 -19.71 -30.49
CA THR A 161 -29.08 -19.16 -29.93
C THR A 161 -28.13 -18.78 -31.05
N VAL A 162 -27.47 -17.63 -30.90
CA VAL A 162 -26.32 -17.23 -31.71
C VAL A 162 -25.12 -17.09 -30.82
N SER A 163 -23.94 -17.44 -31.33
CA SER A 163 -22.68 -17.31 -30.60
C SER A 163 -21.72 -16.42 -31.39
N PHE A 164 -20.89 -15.66 -30.65
CA PHE A 164 -19.79 -14.92 -31.24
C PHE A 164 -18.58 -14.91 -30.31
N THR A 165 -17.40 -14.65 -30.86
CA THR A 165 -16.16 -14.55 -30.09
C THR A 165 -15.90 -13.11 -29.64
N LEU A 166 -15.69 -12.90 -28.36
CA LEU A 166 -15.03 -11.74 -27.80
C LEU A 166 -13.53 -12.03 -27.71
N THR A 167 -12.71 -11.44 -28.57
CA THR A 167 -11.24 -11.45 -28.42
C THR A 167 -10.86 -10.44 -27.36
N ASN A 168 -10.17 -10.90 -26.30
CA ASN A 168 -9.81 -10.06 -25.16
C ASN A 168 -8.60 -10.66 -24.43
N THR A 169 -7.46 -10.00 -24.53
CA THR A 169 -6.18 -10.45 -23.95
C THR A 169 -6.17 -10.47 -22.42
N VAL A 170 -7.17 -9.88 -21.76
CA VAL A 170 -7.32 -9.91 -20.29
C VAL A 170 -7.95 -11.22 -19.81
N ILE A 171 -8.67 -11.92 -20.68
CA ILE A 171 -9.39 -13.17 -20.34
C ILE A 171 -8.41 -14.34 -20.33
N GLU A 172 -8.47 -15.15 -19.28
CA GLU A 172 -7.79 -16.43 -19.15
C GLU A 172 -8.79 -17.59 -19.15
N ALA A 173 -8.30 -18.82 -19.30
CA ALA A 173 -9.16 -19.98 -19.55
C ALA A 173 -10.20 -20.27 -18.46
N ASN A 174 -9.89 -19.89 -17.21
CA ASN A 174 -10.77 -20.19 -16.06
C ASN A 174 -11.54 -18.97 -15.55
N ASP A 175 -11.41 -17.83 -16.21
CA ASP A 175 -12.06 -16.60 -15.78
C ASP A 175 -13.59 -16.70 -15.90
N ILE A 176 -14.27 -15.97 -15.03
CA ILE A 176 -15.71 -15.84 -15.03
C ILE A 176 -16.10 -14.52 -15.66
N LEU A 177 -16.89 -14.55 -16.73
CA LEU A 177 -17.52 -13.36 -17.28
C LEU A 177 -18.92 -13.19 -16.69
N VAL A 178 -19.09 -12.13 -15.92
CA VAL A 178 -20.41 -11.66 -15.49
C VAL A 178 -20.98 -10.80 -16.61
N MET A 179 -22.15 -11.14 -17.13
CA MET A 179 -22.77 -10.42 -18.24
C MET A 179 -24.19 -9.99 -17.91
N ASN A 180 -24.58 -8.86 -18.46
CA ASN A 180 -25.94 -8.33 -18.32
C ASN A 180 -26.41 -7.60 -19.58
N HIS A 181 -27.67 -7.77 -19.96
CA HIS A 181 -28.36 -6.92 -20.92
C HIS A 181 -28.70 -5.60 -20.24
N ILE A 182 -28.12 -4.49 -20.71
CA ILE A 182 -28.19 -3.21 -20.00
C ILE A 182 -29.03 -2.15 -20.71
N SER A 183 -29.20 -2.23 -22.02
CA SER A 183 -30.01 -1.27 -22.75
C SER A 183 -30.36 -1.74 -24.15
N VAL A 184 -31.30 -1.04 -24.76
CA VAL A 184 -31.90 -1.30 -26.08
C VAL A 184 -32.59 -2.67 -26.12
N GLY A 185 -33.60 -2.83 -26.95
CA GLY A 185 -34.34 -4.05 -27.16
C GLY A 185 -35.34 -4.39 -26.04
N THR A 186 -35.93 -5.54 -26.14
CA THR A 186 -37.01 -6.05 -25.27
C THR A 186 -36.41 -6.66 -24.01
N ALA A 187 -36.62 -6.05 -22.86
CA ALA A 187 -36.14 -6.56 -21.60
C ALA A 187 -36.68 -7.97 -21.29
N GLY A 188 -35.80 -8.84 -20.77
CA GLY A 188 -36.16 -10.22 -20.41
C GLY A 188 -36.29 -11.17 -21.59
N SER A 189 -36.08 -10.73 -22.84
CA SER A 189 -36.19 -11.56 -24.03
C SER A 189 -34.90 -12.30 -24.40
N TYR A 190 -33.82 -12.02 -23.74
CA TYR A 190 -32.52 -12.61 -24.07
C TYR A 190 -31.89 -13.30 -22.85
N LEU A 191 -31.41 -14.52 -23.08
CA LEU A 191 -30.53 -15.22 -22.13
C LEU A 191 -29.08 -15.11 -22.60
N LEU A 192 -28.19 -14.71 -21.70
CA LEU A 192 -26.78 -14.52 -21.98
C LEU A 192 -25.94 -15.53 -21.18
N ASN A 193 -24.94 -16.12 -21.80
CA ASN A 193 -23.89 -16.84 -21.11
C ASN A 193 -22.56 -16.73 -21.87
N ALA A 194 -21.45 -17.01 -21.18
CA ALA A 194 -20.11 -17.00 -21.77
C ALA A 194 -19.33 -18.24 -21.35
N GLN A 195 -18.39 -18.62 -22.23
CA GLN A 195 -17.38 -19.63 -21.96
C GLN A 195 -15.99 -19.00 -22.23
N SER A 196 -15.17 -18.91 -21.20
CA SER A 196 -13.83 -18.33 -21.29
C SER A 196 -12.82 -19.28 -21.90
N ALA A 197 -11.86 -18.72 -22.63
CA ALA A 197 -10.67 -19.38 -23.12
C ALA A 197 -9.49 -18.40 -23.04
N ALA A 198 -8.26 -18.88 -23.16
CA ALA A 198 -7.10 -17.99 -23.16
C ALA A 198 -7.19 -16.95 -24.28
N GLY A 199 -7.21 -15.67 -23.92
CA GLY A 199 -7.29 -14.54 -24.86
C GLY A 199 -8.67 -14.27 -25.46
N SER A 200 -9.74 -14.97 -25.03
CA SER A 200 -11.07 -14.81 -25.62
C SER A 200 -12.20 -15.39 -24.76
N ALA A 201 -13.43 -15.08 -25.14
CA ALA A 201 -14.61 -15.81 -24.67
C ALA A 201 -15.61 -16.02 -25.80
N SER A 202 -16.27 -17.20 -25.81
CA SER A 202 -17.44 -17.44 -26.62
C SER A 202 -18.67 -16.89 -25.88
N ILE A 203 -19.36 -15.94 -26.47
CA ILE A 203 -20.57 -15.33 -25.89
C ILE A 203 -21.76 -15.88 -26.64
N ASN A 204 -22.73 -16.42 -25.90
CA ASN A 204 -23.97 -16.98 -26.41
C ASN A 204 -25.14 -16.04 -26.06
N VAL A 205 -25.94 -15.73 -27.05
CA VAL A 205 -27.14 -14.90 -26.93
C VAL A 205 -28.32 -15.71 -27.44
N ARG A 206 -29.24 -16.06 -26.56
CA ARG A 206 -30.48 -16.79 -26.92
C ARG A 206 -31.68 -15.85 -26.89
N ASN A 207 -32.43 -15.81 -27.95
CA ASN A 207 -33.77 -15.25 -27.96
C ASN A 207 -34.71 -16.29 -27.35
N ILE A 208 -35.27 -16.03 -26.18
CA ILE A 208 -36.15 -16.93 -25.44
C ILE A 208 -37.64 -16.71 -25.76
N THR A 209 -37.96 -15.81 -26.69
CA THR A 209 -39.32 -15.58 -27.14
C THR A 209 -39.65 -16.52 -28.33
N THR A 210 -40.90 -16.61 -28.68
CA THR A 210 -41.33 -17.38 -29.85
C THR A 210 -41.18 -16.63 -31.18
N GLY A 211 -41.03 -15.29 -31.10
CA GLY A 211 -40.90 -14.41 -32.27
C GLY A 211 -39.46 -14.05 -32.58
N SER A 212 -39.19 -13.66 -33.82
CA SER A 212 -37.90 -13.15 -34.24
C SER A 212 -37.67 -11.71 -33.72
N LEU A 213 -36.51 -11.43 -33.21
CA LEU A 213 -36.10 -10.11 -32.71
C LEU A 213 -34.92 -9.54 -33.53
N SER A 214 -35.11 -8.31 -34.03
CA SER A 214 -34.09 -7.58 -34.82
C SER A 214 -33.64 -6.33 -34.04
N GLU A 215 -33.00 -6.55 -32.89
CA GLU A 215 -32.67 -5.53 -31.93
C GLU A 215 -31.14 -5.44 -31.73
N ALA A 216 -30.60 -4.21 -31.69
CA ALA A 216 -29.19 -3.96 -31.39
C ALA A 216 -28.98 -3.81 -29.87
N ILE A 217 -29.25 -4.89 -29.14
CA ILE A 217 -29.12 -4.88 -27.68
C ILE A 217 -27.69 -4.55 -27.26
N VAL A 218 -27.55 -3.89 -26.11
CA VAL A 218 -26.25 -3.60 -25.49
C VAL A 218 -26.08 -4.53 -24.28
N ILE A 219 -25.01 -5.30 -24.32
CA ILE A 219 -24.61 -6.15 -23.20
C ILE A 219 -23.36 -5.59 -22.54
N ALA A 220 -23.33 -5.58 -21.21
CA ALA A 220 -22.13 -5.29 -20.44
C ALA A 220 -21.49 -6.59 -19.98
N PHE A 221 -20.16 -6.58 -19.83
CA PHE A 221 -19.41 -7.67 -19.20
C PHE A 221 -18.40 -7.15 -18.20
N ALA A 222 -18.07 -7.99 -17.23
CA ALA A 222 -16.96 -7.84 -16.31
C ALA A 222 -16.24 -9.17 -16.15
N VAL A 223 -14.90 -9.13 -16.17
CA VAL A 223 -14.04 -10.32 -16.02
C VAL A 223 -13.66 -10.46 -14.55
N ILE A 224 -13.99 -11.59 -13.94
CA ILE A 224 -13.52 -11.97 -12.60
C ILE A 224 -12.45 -13.04 -12.78
N LYS A 225 -11.24 -12.77 -12.30
CA LYS A 225 -10.14 -13.72 -12.36
C LYS A 225 -10.43 -14.93 -11.48
N ALA A 226 -10.29 -16.12 -12.02
CA ALA A 226 -10.44 -17.37 -11.31
C ALA A 226 -9.26 -18.31 -11.59
N VAL A 227 -8.87 -19.09 -10.60
CA VAL A 227 -7.80 -20.09 -10.69
C VAL A 227 -8.37 -21.45 -10.30
N ILE A 228 -7.82 -22.50 -10.90
CA ILE A 228 -8.04 -23.87 -10.45
C ILE A 228 -6.89 -24.22 -9.51
N ALA A 229 -7.22 -24.71 -8.31
CA ALA A 229 -6.23 -25.17 -7.32
C ALA A 229 -5.47 -26.41 -7.82
#